data_3cb29a393e177d9914da65a5bcd4431a
#
_entry.id   3cb29a393e177d9914da65a5bcd4431a
#
_cell.length_a   1.000
_cell.length_b   1.000
_cell.length_c   1.000
_cell.angle_alpha   90.00
_cell.angle_beta   90.00
_cell.angle_gamma   90.00
#
_symmetry.space_group_name_H-M   'P 1'
#
loop_
_entity.id
_entity.type
_entity.pdbx_description
1 polymer ?
#
loop_
_entity_poly.entity_id
_entity_poly.type
_entity_poly.pdbx_seq_one_letter_code
_entity_poly.pdbx_strand_id
1 'polypeptide(L)'
;MRKILHIMRHPEYGYAYLGLYADNGSEPGIKAGVNQKGLAVAAAEASSLPRALRADSARHGVLTRLLRDYGSLDEVASAADKLFAQARPVFLLLADAGGLMQVEIGQHGRYRLIRQQSGTLAHTNHYADTSLLDGAQTIGPSSQARLERIRFLLDQHPAHTLSEFERLSRDRHDGPDNSLWRSGREHTLAGWRIALPAGAPPRLQLTLANPGRAERDGDYALDAAFWAQPARTLLP
;
A
#
# COMPACT_ATOMS: atom_id res chain seq x y z
N MET A 1 1.52 17.79 13.05
CA MET A 1 0.36 16.94 12.77
C MET A 1 0.62 16.24 11.44
N ARG A 2 0.44 14.91 11.34
CA ARG A 2 0.69 14.15 10.11
C ARG A 2 -0.31 14.60 9.04
N LYS A 3 0.19 14.85 7.82
CA LYS A 3 -0.62 15.24 6.67
C LYS A 3 -0.40 14.23 5.54
N ILE A 4 -1.45 13.90 4.81
CA ILE A 4 -1.36 13.04 3.63
C ILE A 4 -1.49 13.91 2.38
N LEU A 5 -0.65 13.62 1.39
CA LEU A 5 -0.63 14.26 0.08
C LEU A 5 -0.64 13.19 -1.02
N HIS A 6 -1.41 13.44 -2.08
CA HIS A 6 -1.38 12.63 -3.30
C HIS A 6 -0.61 13.41 -4.37
N ILE A 7 0.59 12.93 -4.72
CA ILE A 7 1.50 13.67 -5.59
C ILE A 7 1.81 12.84 -6.85
N MET A 8 1.51 13.40 -8.02
CA MET A 8 1.96 12.89 -9.30
C MET A 8 3.40 13.34 -9.57
N ARG A 9 4.25 12.41 -9.98
CA ARG A 9 5.67 12.61 -10.26
C ARG A 9 6.01 12.20 -11.69
N HIS A 10 6.85 13.01 -12.34
CA HIS A 10 7.50 12.70 -13.60
C HIS A 10 9.02 12.70 -13.35
N PRO A 11 9.62 11.54 -13.02
CA PRO A 11 11.05 11.45 -12.83
C PRO A 11 11.80 11.65 -14.15
N GLU A 12 13.06 12.05 -14.11
CA GLU A 12 13.91 12.21 -15.30
C GLU A 12 14.08 10.88 -16.06
N TYR A 13 13.98 9.75 -15.37
CA TYR A 13 14.05 8.41 -15.94
C TYR A 13 13.02 7.49 -15.26
N GLY A 14 12.59 6.46 -16.01
CA GLY A 14 11.58 5.51 -15.55
C GLY A 14 10.14 6.01 -15.75
N TYR A 15 9.22 5.42 -15.05
CA TYR A 15 7.79 5.66 -15.23
C TYR A 15 7.28 6.83 -14.40
N ALA A 16 6.37 7.62 -14.96
CA ALA A 16 5.56 8.54 -14.19
C ALA A 16 4.68 7.77 -13.20
N TYR A 17 4.50 8.30 -12.01
CA TYR A 17 3.69 7.65 -10.98
C TYR A 17 2.96 8.65 -10.08
N LEU A 18 1.83 8.21 -9.55
CA LEU A 18 1.09 8.87 -8.49
C LEU A 18 1.36 8.18 -7.16
N GLY A 19 1.78 8.93 -6.16
CA GLY A 19 2.07 8.43 -4.83
C GLY A 19 1.23 9.07 -3.74
N LEU A 20 0.85 8.27 -2.76
CA LEU A 20 0.31 8.71 -1.48
C LEU A 20 1.47 8.91 -0.51
N TYR A 21 1.68 10.14 -0.07
CA TYR A 21 2.80 10.51 0.81
C TYR A 21 2.30 10.90 2.19
N ALA A 22 2.98 10.42 3.22
CA ALA A 22 2.86 10.98 4.56
C ALA A 22 3.92 12.08 4.73
N ASP A 23 3.45 13.28 5.05
CA ASP A 23 4.27 14.43 5.42
C ASP A 23 4.26 14.60 6.92
N ASN A 24 5.40 14.96 7.51
CA ASN A 24 5.56 15.15 8.95
C ASN A 24 5.07 13.98 9.84
N GLY A 25 5.96 13.14 10.26
CA GLY A 25 5.68 12.03 11.18
C GLY A 25 6.94 11.22 11.47
N SER A 26 6.78 10.19 12.28
CA SER A 26 7.86 9.25 12.61
C SER A 26 8.40 8.51 11.39
N GLU A 27 7.61 8.43 10.33
CA GLU A 27 7.97 7.75 9.08
C GLU A 27 7.40 8.52 7.88
N PRO A 28 8.08 9.55 7.40
CA PRO A 28 7.71 10.27 6.19
C PRO A 28 7.89 9.40 4.92
N GLY A 29 7.35 9.86 3.80
CA GLY A 29 7.54 9.25 2.50
C GLY A 29 6.32 8.53 1.95
N ILE A 30 6.54 7.83 0.84
CA ILE A 30 5.47 7.18 0.07
C ILE A 30 4.92 5.94 0.80
N LYS A 31 3.60 5.78 0.82
CA LYS A 31 2.88 4.69 1.48
C LYS A 31 2.12 3.78 0.50
N ALA A 32 1.69 4.34 -0.61
CA ALA A 32 1.07 3.63 -1.71
C ALA A 32 1.30 4.39 -3.01
N GLY A 33 1.11 3.74 -4.15
CA GLY A 33 1.21 4.40 -5.43
C GLY A 33 0.80 3.51 -6.59
N VAL A 34 0.69 4.12 -7.75
CA VAL A 34 0.48 3.45 -9.03
C VAL A 34 1.27 4.19 -10.11
N ASN A 35 1.86 3.47 -11.03
CA ASN A 35 2.59 4.07 -12.14
C ASN A 35 1.81 4.03 -13.47
N GLN A 36 2.35 4.69 -14.48
CA GLN A 36 1.73 4.79 -15.80
C GLN A 36 1.61 3.45 -16.56
N LYS A 37 2.28 2.40 -16.09
CA LYS A 37 2.16 1.03 -16.62
C LYS A 37 1.06 0.22 -15.93
N GLY A 38 0.45 0.75 -14.88
CA GLY A 38 -0.59 0.09 -14.11
C GLY A 38 -0.07 -0.80 -12.99
N LEU A 39 1.23 -0.75 -12.65
CA LEU A 39 1.73 -1.38 -11.43
C LEU A 39 1.33 -0.53 -10.23
N ALA A 40 0.50 -1.11 -9.36
CA ALA A 40 0.09 -0.51 -8.08
C ALA A 40 0.82 -1.18 -6.92
N VAL A 41 1.16 -0.41 -5.89
CA VAL A 41 1.78 -0.89 -4.66
C VAL A 41 1.23 -0.17 -3.44
N ALA A 42 1.02 -0.91 -2.36
CA ALA A 42 0.73 -0.37 -1.02
C ALA A 42 1.67 -1.01 0.00
N ALA A 43 2.07 -0.25 1.01
CA ALA A 43 2.95 -0.73 2.06
C ALA A 43 2.31 -0.63 3.45
N ALA A 44 2.59 -1.63 4.28
CA ALA A 44 2.33 -1.59 5.71
C ALA A 44 3.65 -1.73 6.48
N GLU A 45 3.76 -0.98 7.58
CA GLU A 45 4.93 -1.06 8.45
C GLU A 45 4.98 -2.40 9.20
N ALA A 46 6.18 -2.95 9.37
CA ALA A 46 6.44 -4.11 10.21
C ALA A 46 6.42 -3.72 11.71
N SER A 47 5.31 -3.09 12.17
CA SER A 47 5.21 -2.54 13.53
C SER A 47 5.17 -3.59 14.64
N SER A 48 5.08 -4.86 14.30
CA SER A 48 5.30 -5.99 15.23
C SER A 48 6.77 -6.14 15.65
N LEU A 49 7.70 -5.51 14.93
CA LEU A 49 9.11 -5.42 15.31
C LEU A 49 9.42 -4.14 16.08
N PRO A 50 10.42 -4.16 17.00
CA PRO A 50 10.96 -2.97 17.63
C PRO A 50 11.39 -1.91 16.60
N ARG A 51 11.21 -0.62 16.95
CA ARG A 51 11.55 0.49 16.03
C ARG A 51 13.00 0.45 15.54
N ALA A 52 13.95 0.09 16.39
CA ALA A 52 15.36 -0.01 16.03
C ALA A 52 15.62 -0.99 14.89
N LEU A 53 14.84 -2.07 14.78
CA LEU A 53 14.97 -3.07 13.71
C LEU A 53 14.28 -2.66 12.40
N ARG A 54 13.44 -1.61 12.43
CA ARG A 54 12.68 -1.09 11.28
C ARG A 54 13.29 0.18 10.68
N ALA A 55 14.05 0.93 11.46
CA ALA A 55 14.48 2.30 11.17
C ALA A 55 15.91 2.36 10.60
N ASP A 56 16.29 1.44 9.72
CA ASP A 56 17.57 1.54 9.03
C ASP A 56 17.51 2.68 7.99
N SER A 57 18.14 3.81 8.35
CA SER A 57 18.15 5.04 7.53
C SER A 57 18.95 4.91 6.23
N ALA A 58 19.80 3.89 6.10
CA ALA A 58 20.60 3.66 4.88
C ALA A 58 19.82 2.97 3.75
N ARG A 59 18.65 2.41 4.07
CA ARG A 59 17.83 1.65 3.11
C ARG A 59 16.65 2.48 2.63
N HIS A 60 16.80 3.09 1.46
CA HIS A 60 15.79 3.95 0.86
C HIS A 60 14.59 3.19 0.30
N GLY A 61 13.45 3.88 0.33
CA GLY A 61 12.12 3.38 0.05
C GLY A 61 11.99 2.51 -1.21
N VAL A 62 11.80 1.22 -1.01
CA VAL A 62 11.53 0.25 -2.07
C VAL A 62 10.34 0.66 -2.96
N LEU A 63 9.34 1.38 -2.42
CA LEU A 63 8.16 1.80 -3.17
C LEU A 63 8.48 2.75 -4.32
N THR A 64 9.37 3.72 -4.11
CA THR A 64 9.77 4.65 -5.18
C THR A 64 10.47 3.91 -6.30
N ARG A 65 11.34 2.94 -5.98
CA ARG A 65 11.99 2.08 -6.99
C ARG A 65 10.97 1.22 -7.73
N LEU A 66 10.05 0.58 -7.03
CA LEU A 66 8.97 -0.22 -7.63
C LEU A 66 8.17 0.60 -8.64
N LEU A 67 7.71 1.77 -8.26
CA LEU A 67 6.86 2.61 -9.11
C LEU A 67 7.61 3.23 -10.28
N ARG A 68 8.88 3.58 -10.10
CA ARG A 68 9.69 4.22 -11.13
C ARG A 68 10.26 3.23 -12.13
N ASP A 69 10.74 2.08 -11.67
CA ASP A 69 11.63 1.22 -12.45
C ASP A 69 10.95 -0.05 -13.00
N TYR A 70 9.76 -0.42 -12.49
CA TYR A 70 9.08 -1.67 -12.85
C TYR A 70 7.67 -1.41 -13.38
N GLY A 71 7.32 -2.08 -14.48
CA GLY A 71 6.02 -1.93 -15.16
C GLY A 71 5.02 -3.04 -14.84
N SER A 72 5.47 -4.16 -14.26
CA SER A 72 4.62 -5.34 -14.03
C SER A 72 5.06 -6.16 -12.82
N LEU A 73 4.18 -7.05 -12.36
CA LEU A 73 4.50 -8.05 -11.33
C LEU A 73 5.58 -9.05 -11.80
N ASP A 74 5.65 -9.35 -13.11
CA ASP A 74 6.68 -10.24 -13.67
C ASP A 74 8.07 -9.62 -13.53
N GLU A 75 8.21 -8.33 -13.86
CA GLU A 75 9.46 -7.59 -13.72
C GLU A 75 9.90 -7.53 -12.24
N VAL A 76 8.96 -7.25 -11.33
CA VAL A 76 9.23 -7.23 -9.88
C VAL A 76 9.67 -8.60 -9.39
N ALA A 77 8.98 -9.68 -9.76
CA ALA A 77 9.33 -11.05 -9.37
C ALA A 77 10.72 -11.44 -9.86
N SER A 78 11.05 -11.09 -11.10
CA SER A 78 12.37 -11.39 -11.70
C SER A 78 13.52 -10.63 -11.02
N ALA A 79 13.24 -9.48 -10.43
CA ALA A 79 14.22 -8.65 -9.74
C ALA A 79 14.19 -8.80 -8.19
N ALA A 80 13.35 -9.68 -7.66
CA ALA A 80 13.01 -9.75 -6.23
C ALA A 80 14.24 -9.84 -5.32
N ASP A 81 15.18 -10.73 -5.61
CA ASP A 81 16.39 -10.94 -4.78
C ASP A 81 17.20 -9.63 -4.67
N LYS A 82 17.48 -8.98 -5.80
CA LYS A 82 18.22 -7.72 -5.82
C LYS A 82 17.45 -6.57 -5.19
N LEU A 83 16.11 -6.55 -5.38
CA LEU A 83 15.24 -5.47 -4.93
C LEU A 83 15.03 -5.51 -3.42
N PHE A 84 14.78 -6.69 -2.86
CA PHE A 84 14.41 -6.86 -1.46
C PHE A 84 15.59 -7.13 -0.52
N ALA A 85 16.72 -7.63 -1.01
CA ALA A 85 17.93 -7.86 -0.21
C ALA A 85 18.41 -6.62 0.57
N GLN A 86 18.16 -5.43 0.04
CA GLN A 86 18.54 -4.15 0.64
C GLN A 86 17.34 -3.35 1.20
N ALA A 87 16.15 -3.93 1.18
CA ALA A 87 14.98 -3.27 1.72
C ALA A 87 14.92 -3.44 3.25
N ARG A 88 14.39 -2.42 3.92
CA ARG A 88 14.06 -2.52 5.35
C ARG A 88 12.85 -3.43 5.56
N PRO A 89 12.65 -3.96 6.77
CA PRO A 89 11.43 -4.69 7.12
C PRO A 89 10.16 -3.90 6.78
N VAL A 90 9.34 -4.46 5.89
CA VAL A 90 8.11 -3.83 5.40
C VAL A 90 7.23 -4.90 4.73
N PHE A 91 5.93 -4.68 4.71
CA PHE A 91 4.97 -5.50 3.96
C PHE A 91 4.50 -4.75 2.73
N LEU A 92 4.43 -5.45 1.60
CA LEU A 92 3.98 -4.89 0.33
C LEU A 92 2.82 -5.71 -0.22
N LEU A 93 1.78 -5.01 -0.68
CA LEU A 93 0.77 -5.55 -1.57
C LEU A 93 0.93 -4.86 -2.92
N LEU A 94 1.12 -5.65 -3.97
CA LEU A 94 1.26 -5.18 -5.33
C LEU A 94 0.17 -5.80 -6.21
N ALA A 95 -0.21 -5.07 -7.25
CA ALA A 95 -1.15 -5.54 -8.25
C ALA A 95 -0.83 -4.93 -9.62
N ASP A 96 -1.14 -5.67 -10.67
CA ASP A 96 -1.27 -5.21 -12.04
C ASP A 96 -2.49 -5.88 -12.71
N ALA A 97 -2.68 -5.70 -14.02
CA ALA A 97 -3.79 -6.35 -14.73
C ALA A 97 -3.68 -7.89 -14.78
N GLY A 98 -2.50 -8.46 -14.47
CA GLY A 98 -2.23 -9.90 -14.50
C GLY A 98 -2.39 -10.59 -13.13
N GLY A 99 -2.60 -9.85 -12.03
CA GLY A 99 -2.80 -10.47 -10.73
C GLY A 99 -2.38 -9.67 -9.52
N LEU A 100 -2.10 -10.39 -8.45
CA LEU A 100 -1.78 -9.88 -7.12
C LEU A 100 -0.45 -10.47 -6.63
N MET A 101 0.29 -9.69 -5.85
CA MET A 101 1.51 -10.14 -5.18
C MET A 101 1.56 -9.57 -3.76
N GLN A 102 1.90 -10.42 -2.81
CA GLN A 102 2.21 -10.04 -1.42
C GLN A 102 3.68 -10.33 -1.15
N VAL A 103 4.37 -9.38 -0.53
CA VAL A 103 5.76 -9.55 -0.10
C VAL A 103 5.88 -9.17 1.37
N GLU A 104 6.38 -10.09 2.17
CA GLU A 104 6.86 -9.82 3.52
C GLU A 104 8.38 -9.72 3.49
N ILE A 105 8.92 -8.56 3.80
CA ILE A 105 10.36 -8.34 3.90
C ILE A 105 10.73 -8.30 5.38
N GLY A 106 11.58 -9.23 5.79
CA GLY A 106 12.04 -9.40 7.15
C GLY A 106 13.43 -8.80 7.40
N GLN A 107 14.12 -9.38 8.37
CA GLN A 107 15.48 -8.97 8.73
C GLN A 107 16.51 -9.51 7.75
N HIS A 108 17.61 -8.78 7.55
CA HIS A 108 18.74 -9.16 6.68
C HIS A 108 18.37 -9.40 5.22
N GLY A 109 17.29 -8.76 4.73
CA GLY A 109 16.84 -8.91 3.34
C GLY A 109 16.16 -10.26 3.05
N ARG A 110 15.87 -11.07 4.08
CA ARG A 110 15.01 -12.24 3.90
C ARG A 110 13.62 -11.79 3.49
N TYR A 111 13.00 -12.47 2.57
CA TYR A 111 11.65 -12.15 2.15
C TYR A 111 10.84 -13.39 1.78
N ARG A 112 9.55 -13.28 1.84
CA ARG A 112 8.59 -14.22 1.28
C ARG A 112 7.71 -13.49 0.27
N LEU A 113 7.58 -14.08 -0.91
CA LEU A 113 6.75 -13.58 -2.00
C LEU A 113 5.66 -14.61 -2.31
N ILE A 114 4.41 -14.15 -2.30
CA ILE A 114 3.23 -14.92 -2.74
C ILE A 114 2.65 -14.20 -3.95
N ARG A 115 2.38 -14.94 -5.01
CA ARG A 115 1.75 -14.42 -6.22
C ARG A 115 0.54 -15.26 -6.60
N GLN A 116 -0.51 -14.59 -7.07
CA GLN A 116 -1.72 -15.26 -7.56
C GLN A 116 -2.39 -14.43 -8.66
N GLN A 117 -3.06 -15.11 -9.60
CA GLN A 117 -3.80 -14.47 -10.69
C GLN A 117 -5.22 -14.09 -10.29
N SER A 118 -5.79 -14.75 -9.30
CA SER A 118 -7.15 -14.54 -8.82
C SER A 118 -7.26 -14.78 -7.32
N GLY A 119 -8.37 -14.38 -6.71
CA GLY A 119 -8.61 -14.48 -5.28
C GLY A 119 -8.29 -13.19 -4.54
N THR A 120 -8.05 -13.28 -3.23
CA THR A 120 -7.83 -12.15 -2.35
C THR A 120 -6.50 -12.26 -1.60
N LEU A 121 -5.83 -11.13 -1.39
CA LEU A 121 -4.69 -10.98 -0.49
C LEU A 121 -4.98 -9.88 0.50
N ALA A 122 -4.67 -10.13 1.77
CA ALA A 122 -4.83 -9.14 2.84
C ALA A 122 -3.64 -9.17 3.78
N HIS A 123 -3.16 -8.00 4.15
CA HIS A 123 -2.06 -7.85 5.08
C HIS A 123 -2.27 -6.66 6.02
N THR A 124 -1.69 -6.72 7.21
CA THR A 124 -1.64 -5.64 8.18
C THR A 124 -0.19 -5.36 8.64
N ASN A 125 0.08 -5.33 9.94
CA ASN A 125 1.36 -4.84 10.45
C ASN A 125 2.19 -5.91 11.20
N HIS A 126 1.92 -7.21 10.98
CA HIS A 126 2.67 -8.31 11.59
C HIS A 126 2.96 -9.41 10.56
N TYR A 127 4.01 -10.18 10.77
CA TYR A 127 4.44 -11.25 9.89
C TYR A 127 3.53 -12.47 9.99
N ALA A 128 3.15 -13.02 8.85
CA ALA A 128 2.59 -14.35 8.75
C ALA A 128 3.69 -15.42 8.73
N ASP A 129 4.86 -15.08 8.17
CA ASP A 129 6.03 -15.98 8.13
C ASP A 129 7.11 -15.52 9.14
N THR A 130 7.14 -16.17 10.29
CA THR A 130 8.11 -15.85 11.35
C THR A 130 9.53 -16.31 11.04
N SER A 131 9.77 -17.12 10.02
CA SER A 131 11.12 -17.51 9.58
C SER A 131 11.93 -16.34 9.02
N LEU A 132 11.25 -15.24 8.68
CA LEU A 132 11.87 -13.99 8.25
C LEU A 132 12.49 -13.16 9.39
N LEU A 133 12.34 -13.60 10.63
CA LEU A 133 12.76 -12.91 11.84
C LEU A 133 13.87 -13.65 12.57
N ASP A 134 14.72 -12.92 13.31
CA ASP A 134 15.74 -13.51 14.18
C ASP A 134 15.21 -13.82 15.58
N GLY A 135 13.97 -13.43 15.86
CA GLY A 135 13.33 -13.62 17.16
C GLY A 135 11.83 -13.42 17.11
N ALA A 136 11.21 -13.31 18.27
CA ALA A 136 9.76 -13.13 18.37
C ALA A 136 9.30 -11.74 17.90
N GLN A 137 8.12 -11.68 17.31
CA GLN A 137 7.39 -10.44 17.06
C GLN A 137 6.36 -10.17 18.17
N THR A 138 5.97 -8.91 18.33
CA THR A 138 4.86 -8.52 19.20
C THR A 138 3.69 -8.09 18.32
N ILE A 139 2.65 -8.91 18.25
CA ILE A 139 1.46 -8.60 17.45
C ILE A 139 0.56 -7.65 18.23
N GLY A 140 0.37 -6.43 17.71
CA GLY A 140 -0.54 -5.47 18.31
C GLY A 140 -2.01 -5.86 18.06
N PRO A 141 -2.91 -5.67 19.05
CA PRO A 141 -4.31 -6.08 18.93
C PRO A 141 -5.03 -5.46 17.74
N SER A 142 -4.75 -4.21 17.42
CA SER A 142 -5.30 -3.54 16.24
C SER A 142 -4.84 -4.17 14.92
N SER A 143 -3.60 -4.67 14.85
CA SER A 143 -3.09 -5.33 13.65
C SER A 143 -3.79 -6.67 13.43
N GLN A 144 -3.99 -7.43 14.49
CA GLN A 144 -4.66 -8.72 14.47
C GLN A 144 -6.15 -8.55 14.10
N ALA A 145 -6.88 -7.73 14.84
CA ALA A 145 -8.32 -7.52 14.63
C ALA A 145 -8.62 -7.07 13.19
N ARG A 146 -7.84 -6.11 12.64
CA ARG A 146 -8.02 -5.64 11.26
C ARG A 146 -7.72 -6.73 10.22
N LEU A 147 -6.75 -7.60 10.45
CA LEU A 147 -6.47 -8.71 9.53
C LEU A 147 -7.57 -9.75 9.54
N GLU A 148 -8.05 -10.12 10.70
CA GLU A 148 -9.18 -11.05 10.86
C GLU A 148 -10.44 -10.46 10.21
N ARG A 149 -10.75 -9.20 10.50
CA ARG A 149 -11.93 -8.51 9.96
C ARG A 149 -11.91 -8.40 8.44
N ILE A 150 -10.80 -7.97 7.83
CA ILE A 150 -10.74 -7.83 6.37
C ILE A 150 -10.82 -9.18 5.67
N ARG A 151 -10.20 -10.23 6.20
CA ARG A 151 -10.33 -11.60 5.65
C ARG A 151 -11.77 -12.06 5.70
N PHE A 152 -12.43 -11.93 6.85
CA PHE A 152 -13.85 -12.25 6.99
C PHE A 152 -14.71 -11.52 5.96
N LEU A 153 -14.49 -10.22 5.75
CA LEU A 153 -15.25 -9.42 4.79
C LEU A 153 -14.97 -9.81 3.33
N LEU A 154 -13.73 -10.11 2.99
CA LEU A 154 -13.37 -10.54 1.64
C LEU A 154 -13.92 -11.92 1.29
N ASP A 155 -14.06 -12.81 2.27
CA ASP A 155 -14.61 -14.16 2.08
C ASP A 155 -16.14 -14.18 1.88
N GLN A 156 -16.83 -13.04 2.10
CA GLN A 156 -18.29 -12.99 1.92
C GLN A 156 -18.72 -13.03 0.44
N HIS A 157 -17.84 -12.67 -0.48
CA HIS A 157 -18.14 -12.60 -1.92
C HIS A 157 -16.95 -13.12 -2.75
N PRO A 158 -17.21 -13.84 -3.86
CA PRO A 158 -16.15 -14.37 -4.72
C PRO A 158 -15.44 -13.27 -5.55
N ALA A 159 -16.04 -12.11 -5.69
CA ALA A 159 -15.52 -10.95 -6.40
C ALA A 159 -15.99 -9.65 -5.75
N HIS A 160 -15.23 -8.58 -5.92
CA HIS A 160 -15.50 -7.29 -5.31
C HIS A 160 -15.40 -6.16 -6.34
N THR A 161 -16.38 -5.27 -6.32
CA THR A 161 -16.37 -4.00 -7.07
C THR A 161 -15.61 -2.92 -6.30
N LEU A 162 -15.25 -1.81 -6.96
CA LEU A 162 -14.67 -0.65 -6.27
C LEU A 162 -15.58 -0.09 -5.17
N SER A 163 -16.91 -0.10 -5.38
CA SER A 163 -17.88 0.35 -4.37
C SER A 163 -17.92 -0.57 -3.15
N GLU A 164 -17.77 -1.87 -3.35
CA GLU A 164 -17.63 -2.82 -2.24
C GLU A 164 -16.32 -2.60 -1.49
N PHE A 165 -15.21 -2.42 -2.18
CA PHE A 165 -13.94 -2.07 -1.55
C PHE A 165 -14.02 -0.76 -0.77
N GLU A 166 -14.78 0.24 -1.23
CA GLU A 166 -15.05 1.45 -0.46
C GLU A 166 -15.75 1.13 0.86
N ARG A 167 -16.83 0.36 0.80
CA ARG A 167 -17.58 -0.06 1.99
C ARG A 167 -16.70 -0.86 2.95
N LEU A 168 -15.91 -1.84 2.45
CA LEU A 168 -14.97 -2.63 3.25
C LEU A 168 -13.94 -1.73 3.93
N SER A 169 -13.33 -0.81 3.19
CA SER A 169 -12.29 0.08 3.73
C SER A 169 -12.80 1.06 4.79
N ARG A 170 -14.11 1.33 4.81
CA ARG A 170 -14.78 2.19 5.79
C ARG A 170 -15.42 1.43 6.96
N ASP A 171 -15.18 0.12 7.07
CA ASP A 171 -15.70 -0.69 8.16
C ASP A 171 -15.19 -0.18 9.52
N ARG A 172 -16.12 -0.07 10.49
CA ARG A 172 -15.89 0.44 11.86
C ARG A 172 -16.35 -0.54 12.94
N HIS A 173 -16.47 -1.81 12.59
CA HIS A 173 -17.04 -2.85 13.44
C HIS A 173 -16.30 -3.03 14.78
N ASP A 174 -14.96 -2.96 14.78
CA ASP A 174 -14.11 -3.28 15.94
C ASP A 174 -13.74 -2.05 16.77
N GLY A 175 -14.59 -1.03 16.72
CA GLY A 175 -14.41 0.20 17.50
C GLY A 175 -13.36 1.16 16.92
N PRO A 176 -13.10 2.28 17.62
CA PRO A 176 -12.36 3.40 17.05
C PRO A 176 -10.88 3.09 16.79
N ASP A 177 -10.27 2.17 17.53
CA ASP A 177 -8.82 1.88 17.45
C ASP A 177 -8.49 0.61 16.64
N ASN A 178 -9.44 -0.33 16.49
CA ASN A 178 -9.18 -1.64 15.89
C ASN A 178 -9.87 -1.86 14.55
N SER A 179 -10.75 -0.97 14.11
CA SER A 179 -11.46 -1.07 12.84
C SER A 179 -10.57 -0.80 11.63
N LEU A 180 -11.02 -1.18 10.44
CA LEU A 180 -10.34 -0.85 9.18
C LEU A 180 -10.29 0.65 8.96
N TRP A 181 -11.40 1.38 9.24
CA TRP A 181 -11.43 2.84 9.30
C TRP A 181 -11.38 3.31 10.75
N ARG A 182 -10.19 3.73 11.20
CA ARG A 182 -9.96 4.14 12.58
C ARG A 182 -10.30 5.61 12.81
N SER A 183 -10.84 5.91 13.98
CA SER A 183 -11.20 7.26 14.43
C SER A 183 -10.85 7.52 15.90
N GLY A 184 -10.08 6.63 16.51
CA GLY A 184 -9.64 6.69 17.92
C GLY A 184 -8.30 7.41 18.09
N ARG A 185 -7.39 6.83 18.88
CA ARG A 185 -6.05 7.36 19.11
C ARG A 185 -5.22 7.47 17.83
N GLU A 186 -5.37 6.49 16.92
CA GLU A 186 -4.89 6.58 15.56
C GLU A 186 -6.06 6.76 14.60
N HIS A 187 -5.90 7.61 13.60
CA HIS A 187 -6.93 7.93 12.61
C HIS A 187 -6.53 7.47 11.23
N THR A 188 -7.49 6.97 10.46
CA THR A 188 -7.34 6.79 9.03
C THR A 188 -7.31 8.16 8.35
N LEU A 189 -6.25 8.44 7.62
CA LEU A 189 -6.02 9.74 6.97
C LEU A 189 -6.34 9.74 5.48
N ALA A 190 -6.36 8.56 4.86
CA ALA A 190 -6.67 8.39 3.45
C ALA A 190 -7.15 6.96 3.16
N GLY A 191 -7.95 6.82 2.11
CA GLY A 191 -8.31 5.56 1.48
C GLY A 191 -7.89 5.53 0.01
N TRP A 192 -7.35 4.41 -0.44
CA TRP A 192 -7.00 4.14 -1.82
C TRP A 192 -7.73 2.89 -2.31
N ARG A 193 -8.41 3.04 -3.43
CA ARG A 193 -9.09 1.95 -4.12
C ARG A 193 -8.75 2.04 -5.59
N ILE A 194 -8.25 0.97 -6.16
CA ILE A 194 -7.84 0.97 -7.56
C ILE A 194 -8.37 -0.27 -8.28
N ALA A 195 -8.94 -0.07 -9.46
CA ALA A 195 -9.23 -1.12 -10.41
C ALA A 195 -8.17 -1.11 -11.52
N LEU A 196 -7.66 -2.28 -11.86
CA LEU A 196 -6.60 -2.51 -12.84
C LEU A 196 -7.11 -3.47 -13.93
N PRO A 197 -8.08 -3.07 -14.76
CA PRO A 197 -8.66 -3.93 -15.77
C PRO A 197 -7.65 -4.22 -16.88
N ALA A 198 -7.67 -5.43 -17.41
CA ALA A 198 -6.90 -5.75 -18.62
C ALA A 198 -7.48 -4.97 -19.81
N GLY A 199 -6.60 -4.34 -20.59
CA GLY A 199 -6.98 -3.64 -21.84
C GLY A 199 -7.70 -2.30 -21.66
N ALA A 200 -7.84 -1.78 -20.43
CA ALA A 200 -8.41 -0.47 -20.17
C ALA A 200 -7.57 0.29 -19.13
N PRO A 201 -7.66 1.64 -19.08
CA PRO A 201 -6.95 2.44 -18.11
C PRO A 201 -7.35 2.08 -16.67
N PRO A 202 -6.41 2.08 -15.72
CA PRO A 202 -6.72 1.95 -14.30
C PRO A 202 -7.68 3.05 -13.83
N ARG A 203 -8.56 2.72 -12.88
CA ARG A 203 -9.43 3.68 -12.22
C ARG A 203 -9.07 3.76 -10.74
N LEU A 204 -8.77 4.95 -10.27
CA LEU A 204 -8.36 5.23 -8.90
C LEU A 204 -9.40 6.08 -8.19
N GLN A 205 -9.89 5.60 -7.05
CA GLN A 205 -10.71 6.36 -6.12
C GLN A 205 -9.90 6.67 -4.87
N LEU A 206 -9.88 7.94 -4.50
CA LEU A 206 -9.18 8.47 -3.34
C LEU A 206 -10.17 9.01 -2.33
N THR A 207 -9.87 8.81 -1.05
CA THR A 207 -10.49 9.55 0.04
C THR A 207 -9.37 10.21 0.84
N LEU A 208 -9.50 11.50 1.14
CA LEU A 208 -8.57 12.26 1.96
C LEU A 208 -9.30 12.76 3.21
N ALA A 209 -8.87 12.28 4.38
CA ALA A 209 -9.46 12.55 5.69
C ALA A 209 -8.44 13.18 6.65
N ASN A 210 -7.77 14.25 6.20
CA ASN A 210 -6.78 14.95 7.03
C ASN A 210 -7.46 15.61 8.23
N PRO A 211 -6.88 15.51 9.45
CA PRO A 211 -7.49 16.09 10.66
C PRO A 211 -7.73 17.58 10.54
N GLY A 212 -8.88 18.03 11.04
CA GLY A 212 -9.31 19.44 11.02
C GLY A 212 -9.77 19.94 9.64
N ARG A 213 -9.94 19.05 8.67
CA ARG A 213 -10.50 19.37 7.34
C ARG A 213 -11.68 18.45 7.03
N ALA A 214 -12.59 18.92 6.20
CA ALA A 214 -13.65 18.08 5.65
C ALA A 214 -13.02 16.95 4.81
N GLU A 215 -13.62 15.78 4.86
CA GLU A 215 -13.26 14.66 4.00
C GLU A 215 -13.50 15.03 2.53
N ARG A 216 -12.58 14.61 1.66
CA ARG A 216 -12.66 14.86 0.22
C ARG A 216 -12.39 13.60 -0.56
N ASP A 217 -13.18 13.40 -1.59
CA ASP A 217 -13.06 12.27 -2.51
C ASP A 217 -12.62 12.73 -3.89
N GLY A 218 -11.93 11.83 -4.60
CA GLY A 218 -11.54 12.00 -5.99
C GLY A 218 -11.67 10.68 -6.73
N ASP A 219 -12.05 10.75 -8.01
CA ASP A 219 -12.19 9.62 -8.91
C ASP A 219 -11.48 9.95 -10.22
N TYR A 220 -10.51 9.11 -10.61
CA TYR A 220 -9.59 9.38 -11.72
C TYR A 220 -9.47 8.18 -12.63
N ALA A 221 -9.68 8.37 -13.93
CA ALA A 221 -9.19 7.47 -14.97
C ALA A 221 -7.71 7.78 -15.20
N LEU A 222 -6.83 6.79 -15.01
CA LEU A 222 -5.39 6.96 -15.15
C LEU A 222 -4.96 6.64 -16.59
N ASP A 223 -5.57 7.34 -17.55
CA ASP A 223 -5.34 7.22 -18.98
C ASP A 223 -4.13 8.06 -19.46
N ALA A 224 -3.87 8.06 -20.75
CA ALA A 224 -2.80 8.84 -21.36
C ALA A 224 -2.94 10.35 -21.10
N ALA A 225 -4.17 10.87 -21.10
CA ALA A 225 -4.44 12.29 -20.84
C ALA A 225 -4.14 12.66 -19.37
N PHE A 226 -4.43 11.76 -18.42
CA PHE A 226 -4.05 11.93 -17.03
C PHE A 226 -2.54 12.02 -16.86
N TRP A 227 -1.78 11.10 -17.47
CA TRP A 227 -0.33 11.04 -17.34
C TRP A 227 0.41 12.13 -18.12
N ALA A 228 -0.21 12.71 -19.15
CA ALA A 228 0.35 13.85 -19.88
C ALA A 228 0.32 15.18 -19.11
N GLN A 229 -0.43 15.24 -18.00
CA GLN A 229 -0.50 16.45 -17.19
C GLN A 229 0.78 16.65 -16.38
N PRO A 230 1.19 17.91 -16.10
CA PRO A 230 2.40 18.18 -15.32
C PRO A 230 2.28 17.64 -13.89
N ALA A 231 3.44 17.43 -13.27
CA ALA A 231 3.51 17.00 -11.87
C ALA A 231 2.67 17.92 -10.96
N ARG A 232 1.82 17.34 -10.13
CA ARG A 232 0.86 18.08 -9.31
C ARG A 232 0.43 17.30 -8.07
N THR A 233 -0.14 18.01 -7.12
CA THR A 233 -0.86 17.43 -5.98
C THR A 233 -2.34 17.29 -6.34
N LEU A 234 -2.90 16.08 -6.14
CA LEU A 234 -4.34 15.84 -6.25
C LEU A 234 -5.00 16.12 -4.90
N LEU A 235 -6.22 16.63 -4.93
CA LEU A 235 -6.98 17.00 -3.73
C LEU A 235 -6.15 17.90 -2.77
N PRO A 236 -5.63 19.04 -3.20
CA PRO A 236 -4.76 19.92 -2.41
C PRO A 236 -5.44 20.51 -1.17
#